data_043311916bb2945e8a4c8ff2f9b3fe65
#
_entry.id   043311916bb2945e8a4c8ff2f9b3fe65
#
_cell.length_a   1.000
_cell.length_b   1.000
_cell.length_c   1.000
_cell.angle_alpha   90.00
_cell.angle_beta   90.00
_cell.angle_gamma   90.00
#
_symmetry.space_group_name_H-M   'P 1'
#
loop_
_entity.id
_entity.type
_entity.pdbx_description
1 polymer ?
#
loop_
_entity_poly.entity_id
_entity_poly.type
_entity_poly.pdbx_seq_one_letter_code
_entity_poly.pdbx_strand_id
1 'polypeptide(L)'
;MTLDEAVISRHTVKAFDPAQRVPQEKIDTLLNVLHNSPSSVNSQPWHFVVASSEEGRAAMAKSATSNFIYNKPKIADASHVIALCMRSDLDEAHLQKVLAQEEKDGRFVADGAKAGQDKGRRSYVDLHRYEQRDLPQWMEKQVYLALGGLLLSAAMLGIDATPMEGFDARELDLALGLREKGLTSVVLVSLGMRSEQDFNAALPKSRLPRDEIFTFI
;
A
#
# COMPACT_ATOMS: atom_id res chain seq x y z
N MET A 1 -1.72 -16.28 16.11
CA MET A 1 -0.40 -16.22 15.44
C MET A 1 0.41 -15.14 16.10
N THR A 2 1.62 -15.44 16.54
CA THR A 2 2.56 -14.43 17.05
C THR A 2 3.18 -13.64 15.91
N LEU A 3 3.84 -12.52 16.22
CA LEU A 3 4.56 -11.72 15.22
C LEU A 3 5.64 -12.54 14.50
N ASP A 4 6.44 -13.31 15.24
CA ASP A 4 7.50 -14.14 14.69
C ASP A 4 6.94 -15.23 13.76
N GLU A 5 5.86 -15.89 14.16
CA GLU A 5 5.17 -16.86 13.30
C GLU A 5 4.67 -16.21 12.00
N ALA A 6 4.07 -15.02 12.08
CA ALA A 6 3.59 -14.30 10.90
C ALA A 6 4.72 -13.91 9.95
N VAL A 7 5.84 -13.39 10.49
CA VAL A 7 7.03 -13.01 9.69
C VAL A 7 7.64 -14.22 9.00
N ILE A 8 7.72 -15.36 9.70
CA ILE A 8 8.33 -16.59 9.16
C ILE A 8 7.40 -17.25 8.13
N SER A 9 6.10 -17.39 8.43
CA SER A 9 5.16 -18.15 7.61
C SER A 9 4.69 -17.42 6.36
N ARG A 10 4.54 -16.06 6.43
CA ARG A 10 4.04 -15.31 5.27
C ARG A 10 4.94 -15.47 4.03
N HIS A 11 4.32 -15.69 2.90
CA HIS A 11 4.96 -15.70 1.60
C HIS A 11 4.09 -14.96 0.57
N THR A 12 4.60 -14.73 -0.62
CA THR A 12 3.81 -14.18 -1.74
C THR A 12 3.07 -15.33 -2.41
N VAL A 13 1.76 -15.37 -2.21
CA VAL A 13 0.87 -16.39 -2.76
C VAL A 13 0.80 -16.26 -4.29
N LYS A 14 0.79 -17.38 -4.99
CA LYS A 14 0.78 -17.42 -6.46
C LYS A 14 -0.55 -17.89 -7.06
N ALA A 15 -1.41 -18.49 -6.24
CA ALA A 15 -2.76 -18.89 -6.63
C ALA A 15 -3.73 -18.74 -5.44
N PHE A 16 -4.84 -18.03 -5.67
CA PHE A 16 -5.92 -17.87 -4.71
C PHE A 16 -7.05 -18.86 -5.00
N ASP A 17 -7.84 -19.18 -3.96
CA ASP A 17 -9.09 -19.92 -4.09
C ASP A 17 -10.26 -18.94 -4.27
N PRO A 18 -10.86 -18.85 -5.46
CA PRO A 18 -11.93 -17.88 -5.71
C PRO A 18 -13.21 -18.18 -4.95
N ALA A 19 -13.38 -19.43 -4.45
CA ALA A 19 -14.53 -19.81 -3.64
C ALA A 19 -14.44 -19.32 -2.19
N GLN A 20 -13.25 -18.99 -1.71
CA GLN A 20 -13.02 -18.52 -0.35
C GLN A 20 -12.90 -17.00 -0.29
N ARG A 21 -13.85 -16.37 0.41
CA ARG A 21 -13.84 -14.92 0.62
C ARG A 21 -13.29 -14.58 2.00
N VAL A 22 -12.49 -13.53 2.08
CA VAL A 22 -12.04 -12.98 3.37
C VAL A 22 -13.23 -12.30 4.06
N PRO A 23 -13.50 -12.60 5.36
CA PRO A 23 -14.56 -11.94 6.11
C PRO A 23 -14.37 -10.41 6.15
N GLN A 24 -15.49 -9.66 6.00
CA GLN A 24 -15.46 -8.20 5.92
C GLN A 24 -14.79 -7.56 7.14
N GLU A 25 -15.01 -8.07 8.35
CA GLU A 25 -14.39 -7.57 9.59
C GLU A 25 -12.84 -7.58 9.54
N LYS A 26 -12.27 -8.61 8.90
CA LYS A 26 -10.81 -8.70 8.71
C LYS A 26 -10.32 -7.69 7.66
N ILE A 27 -11.10 -7.48 6.60
CA ILE A 27 -10.81 -6.44 5.61
C ILE A 27 -10.88 -5.07 6.28
N ASP A 28 -11.90 -4.77 7.06
CA ASP A 28 -12.03 -3.51 7.79
C ASP A 28 -10.83 -3.27 8.73
N THR A 29 -10.33 -4.32 9.38
CA THR A 29 -9.11 -4.26 10.18
C THR A 29 -7.90 -3.87 9.32
N LEU A 30 -7.74 -4.46 8.12
CA LEU A 30 -6.66 -4.11 7.21
C LEU A 30 -6.78 -2.69 6.66
N LEU A 31 -8.00 -2.22 6.38
CA LEU A 31 -8.23 -0.83 5.99
C LEU A 31 -7.89 0.14 7.12
N ASN A 32 -8.15 -0.21 8.37
CA ASN A 32 -7.71 0.55 9.54
C ASN A 32 -6.18 0.60 9.66
N VAL A 33 -5.46 -0.48 9.33
CA VAL A 33 -3.99 -0.48 9.28
C VAL A 33 -3.49 0.52 8.24
N LEU A 34 -4.05 0.50 7.03
CA LEU A 34 -3.70 1.46 5.97
C LEU A 34 -4.02 2.90 6.38
N HIS A 35 -5.20 3.14 6.94
CA HIS A 35 -5.65 4.46 7.40
C HIS A 35 -4.73 5.05 8.47
N ASN A 36 -4.23 4.22 9.39
CA ASN A 36 -3.36 4.64 10.49
C ASN A 36 -1.86 4.47 10.19
N SER A 37 -1.49 4.22 8.95
CA SER A 37 -0.09 4.09 8.57
C SER A 37 0.67 5.41 8.79
N PRO A 38 1.91 5.36 9.31
CA PRO A 38 2.74 6.56 9.47
C PRO A 38 3.29 7.03 8.13
N SER A 39 3.57 8.34 8.05
CA SER A 39 4.30 8.93 6.92
C SER A 39 5.21 10.06 7.40
N SER A 40 6.28 10.33 6.67
CA SER A 40 7.19 11.43 6.96
C SER A 40 6.41 12.74 7.06
N VAL A 41 6.64 13.51 8.14
CA VAL A 41 5.93 14.74 8.51
C VAL A 41 4.40 14.66 8.44
N ASN A 42 3.86 13.44 8.60
CA ASN A 42 2.43 13.14 8.45
C ASN A 42 1.85 13.62 7.10
N SER A 43 2.64 13.46 6.03
CA SER A 43 2.31 13.98 4.70
C SER A 43 1.17 13.24 4.00
N GLN A 44 0.94 11.97 4.34
CA GLN A 44 -0.16 11.12 3.84
C GLN A 44 -0.36 11.23 2.31
N PRO A 45 0.68 10.96 1.51
CA PRO A 45 0.66 11.22 0.07
C PRO A 45 -0.03 10.12 -0.73
N TRP A 46 -0.94 9.38 -0.13
CA TRP A 46 -1.54 8.17 -0.67
C TRP A 46 -3.05 8.26 -0.87
N HIS A 47 -3.54 7.30 -1.63
CA HIS A 47 -4.94 6.94 -1.78
C HIS A 47 -5.04 5.44 -2.04
N PHE A 48 -6.06 4.80 -1.49
CA PHE A 48 -6.26 3.36 -1.63
C PHE A 48 -7.58 3.10 -2.36
N VAL A 49 -7.52 2.34 -3.46
CA VAL A 49 -8.70 1.89 -4.19
C VAL A 49 -8.91 0.41 -3.89
N VAL A 50 -10.07 0.07 -3.35
CA VAL A 50 -10.39 -1.30 -2.91
C VAL A 50 -11.43 -1.91 -3.85
N ALA A 51 -11.08 -3.04 -4.48
CA ALA A 51 -11.98 -3.84 -5.30
C ALA A 51 -12.39 -5.10 -4.55
N SER A 52 -13.68 -5.18 -4.17
CA SER A 52 -14.29 -6.33 -3.51
C SER A 52 -15.24 -7.11 -4.43
N SER A 53 -15.83 -6.44 -5.43
CA SER A 53 -16.71 -7.07 -6.41
C SER A 53 -15.94 -7.71 -7.57
N GLU A 54 -16.57 -8.60 -8.28
CA GLU A 54 -16.00 -9.23 -9.47
C GLU A 54 -15.66 -8.19 -10.55
N GLU A 55 -16.58 -7.23 -10.80
CA GLU A 55 -16.39 -6.17 -11.77
C GLU A 55 -15.21 -5.27 -11.40
N GLY A 56 -15.05 -4.95 -10.12
CA GLY A 56 -13.94 -4.14 -9.63
C GLY A 56 -12.60 -4.85 -9.82
N ARG A 57 -12.52 -6.13 -9.47
CA ARG A 57 -11.31 -6.95 -9.70
C ARG A 57 -11.03 -7.13 -11.20
N ALA A 58 -12.07 -7.35 -12.01
CA ALA A 58 -11.93 -7.45 -13.46
C ALA A 58 -11.42 -6.14 -14.09
N ALA A 59 -11.85 -4.98 -13.57
CA ALA A 59 -11.33 -3.68 -14.00
C ALA A 59 -9.83 -3.55 -13.69
N MET A 60 -9.39 -3.91 -12.47
CA MET A 60 -7.97 -3.90 -12.11
C MET A 60 -7.16 -4.93 -12.90
N ALA A 61 -7.73 -6.10 -13.20
CA ALA A 61 -7.07 -7.16 -13.96
C ALA A 61 -6.76 -6.79 -15.42
N LYS A 62 -7.40 -5.73 -15.96
CA LYS A 62 -7.06 -5.17 -17.28
C LYS A 62 -5.63 -4.65 -17.34
N SER A 63 -5.05 -4.24 -16.21
CA SER A 63 -3.66 -3.78 -16.13
C SER A 63 -2.62 -4.92 -16.22
N ALA A 64 -3.04 -6.16 -16.02
CA ALA A 64 -2.18 -7.33 -16.17
C ALA A 64 -2.13 -7.76 -17.66
N THR A 65 -1.41 -6.97 -18.47
CA THR A 65 -1.26 -7.14 -19.93
C THR A 65 0.16 -7.55 -20.31
N SER A 66 0.34 -7.99 -21.53
CA SER A 66 1.65 -8.26 -22.11
C SER A 66 2.56 -9.08 -21.18
N ASN A 67 3.68 -8.53 -20.79
CA ASN A 67 4.67 -9.19 -19.92
C ASN A 67 4.15 -9.47 -18.48
N PHE A 68 3.02 -8.90 -18.10
CA PHE A 68 2.44 -9.04 -16.77
C PHE A 68 1.21 -9.94 -16.71
N ILE A 69 0.84 -10.58 -17.84
CA ILE A 69 -0.36 -11.42 -17.96
C ILE A 69 -0.43 -12.54 -16.89
N TYR A 70 0.71 -13.01 -16.39
CA TYR A 70 0.81 -14.01 -15.33
C TYR A 70 0.26 -13.53 -13.97
N ASN A 71 0.00 -12.24 -13.79
CA ASN A 71 -0.62 -11.67 -12.60
C ASN A 71 -2.16 -11.60 -12.70
N LYS A 72 -2.71 -11.75 -13.91
CA LYS A 72 -4.16 -11.66 -14.12
C LYS A 72 -4.99 -12.61 -13.25
N PRO A 73 -4.66 -13.91 -13.14
CA PRO A 73 -5.38 -14.81 -12.25
C PRO A 73 -5.28 -14.38 -10.77
N LYS A 74 -4.12 -13.90 -10.32
CA LYS A 74 -3.92 -13.46 -8.93
C LYS A 74 -4.79 -12.25 -8.57
N ILE A 75 -5.16 -11.42 -9.55
CA ILE A 75 -6.09 -10.30 -9.37
C ILE A 75 -7.54 -10.79 -9.44
N ALA A 76 -7.87 -11.61 -10.42
CA ALA A 76 -9.24 -12.07 -10.65
C ALA A 76 -9.75 -12.99 -9.54
N ASP A 77 -8.93 -13.95 -9.10
CA ASP A 77 -9.31 -15.00 -8.15
C ASP A 77 -9.20 -14.57 -6.68
N ALA A 78 -8.56 -13.45 -6.40
CA ALA A 78 -8.45 -12.92 -5.05
C ALA A 78 -9.81 -12.56 -4.44
N SER A 79 -9.90 -12.55 -3.14
CA SER A 79 -11.06 -12.04 -2.41
C SER A 79 -11.22 -10.54 -2.59
N HIS A 80 -10.13 -9.80 -2.39
CA HIS A 80 -10.05 -8.36 -2.53
C HIS A 80 -8.75 -7.98 -3.23
N VAL A 81 -8.77 -6.86 -3.94
CA VAL A 81 -7.55 -6.26 -4.49
C VAL A 81 -7.51 -4.80 -4.08
N ILE A 82 -6.36 -4.37 -3.58
CA ILE A 82 -6.14 -2.98 -3.20
C ILE A 82 -5.07 -2.39 -4.13
N ALA A 83 -5.43 -1.32 -4.84
CA ALA A 83 -4.44 -0.49 -5.52
C ALA A 83 -3.98 0.58 -4.53
N LEU A 84 -2.70 0.52 -4.15
CA LEU A 84 -2.05 1.56 -3.39
C LEU A 84 -1.54 2.60 -4.37
N CYS A 85 -2.07 3.81 -4.25
CA CYS A 85 -1.79 4.92 -5.15
C CYS A 85 -1.07 6.03 -4.39
N MET A 86 -0.26 6.80 -5.09
CA MET A 86 0.29 8.04 -4.57
C MET A 86 -0.36 9.25 -5.26
N ARG A 87 -0.29 10.39 -4.63
CA ARG A 87 -0.63 11.67 -5.27
C ARG A 87 0.40 11.99 -6.34
N SER A 88 -0.03 12.71 -7.38
CA SER A 88 0.90 13.22 -8.40
C SER A 88 1.76 14.39 -7.88
N ASP A 89 1.26 15.09 -6.85
CA ASP A 89 1.95 16.18 -6.16
C ASP A 89 1.42 16.33 -4.73
N LEU A 90 2.21 16.96 -3.84
CA LEU A 90 1.79 17.48 -2.54
C LEU A 90 1.51 18.97 -2.67
N ASP A 91 0.38 19.29 -3.27
CA ASP A 91 -0.05 20.66 -3.50
C ASP A 91 -0.54 21.37 -2.21
N GLU A 92 -0.73 22.67 -2.32
CA GLU A 92 -1.20 23.50 -1.21
C GLU A 92 -2.53 23.00 -0.62
N ALA A 93 -3.46 22.58 -1.47
CA ALA A 93 -4.76 22.09 -1.04
C ALA A 93 -4.65 20.83 -0.17
N HIS A 94 -3.75 19.92 -0.53
CA HIS A 94 -3.49 18.72 0.28
C HIS A 94 -2.82 19.07 1.61
N LEU A 95 -1.80 19.92 1.61
CA LEU A 95 -1.08 20.31 2.83
C LEU A 95 -2.04 20.98 3.83
N GLN A 96 -2.90 21.88 3.36
CA GLN A 96 -3.94 22.53 4.19
C GLN A 96 -4.98 21.53 4.69
N LYS A 97 -5.39 20.58 3.86
CA LYS A 97 -6.34 19.53 4.27
C LYS A 97 -5.79 18.69 5.43
N VAL A 98 -4.53 18.30 5.36
CA VAL A 98 -3.88 17.52 6.43
C VAL A 98 -3.77 18.38 7.71
N LEU A 99 -3.34 19.65 7.59
CA LEU A 99 -3.22 20.56 8.72
C LEU A 99 -4.57 20.81 9.42
N ALA A 100 -5.63 21.00 8.64
CA ALA A 100 -6.99 21.19 9.17
C ALA A 100 -7.51 19.94 9.89
N GLN A 101 -7.19 18.74 9.37
CA GLN A 101 -7.55 17.50 10.03
C GLN A 101 -6.80 17.33 11.36
N GLU A 102 -5.50 17.63 11.40
CA GLU A 102 -4.72 17.60 12.63
C GLU A 102 -5.27 18.56 13.71
N GLU A 103 -5.74 19.73 13.31
CA GLU A 103 -6.41 20.68 14.20
C GLU A 103 -7.73 20.13 14.75
N LYS A 104 -8.56 19.57 13.86
CA LYS A 104 -9.83 18.92 14.22
C LYS A 104 -9.63 17.76 15.18
N ASP A 105 -8.54 17.02 15.04
CA ASP A 105 -8.16 15.89 15.90
C ASP A 105 -7.52 16.35 17.23
N GLY A 106 -7.39 17.67 17.47
CA GLY A 106 -6.89 18.24 18.71
C GLY A 106 -5.38 18.14 18.89
N ARG A 107 -4.59 18.03 17.83
CA ARG A 107 -3.13 17.87 17.93
C ARG A 107 -2.38 19.13 18.35
N PHE A 108 -2.99 20.30 18.27
CA PHE A 108 -2.33 21.60 18.52
C PHE A 108 -2.75 22.16 19.87
N VAL A 109 -2.08 21.69 20.95
CA VAL A 109 -2.40 22.07 22.32
C VAL A 109 -1.57 23.27 22.85
N ALA A 110 -0.48 23.62 22.20
CA ALA A 110 0.39 24.71 22.57
C ALA A 110 0.32 25.88 21.57
N ASP A 111 0.54 27.09 22.02
CA ASP A 111 0.62 28.29 21.18
C ASP A 111 1.69 28.10 20.11
N GLY A 112 1.35 28.41 18.86
CA GLY A 112 2.27 28.27 17.72
C GLY A 112 2.48 26.85 17.20
N ALA A 113 1.94 25.80 17.85
CA ALA A 113 2.14 24.42 17.44
C ALA A 113 1.66 24.15 16.02
N LYS A 114 0.48 24.68 15.62
CA LYS A 114 -0.06 24.57 14.28
C LYS A 114 0.87 25.19 13.21
N ALA A 115 1.33 26.42 13.47
CA ALA A 115 2.24 27.12 12.56
C ALA A 115 3.60 26.40 12.45
N GLY A 116 4.12 25.88 13.56
CA GLY A 116 5.34 25.08 13.57
C GLY A 116 5.22 23.80 12.75
N GLN A 117 4.11 23.06 12.87
CA GLN A 117 3.84 21.85 12.12
C GLN A 117 3.69 22.14 10.63
N ASP A 118 2.95 23.18 10.25
CA ASP A 118 2.80 23.59 8.84
C ASP A 118 4.15 23.96 8.22
N LYS A 119 4.93 24.81 8.92
CA LYS A 119 6.28 25.22 8.47
C LYS A 119 7.19 23.99 8.29
N GLY A 120 7.21 23.08 9.27
CA GLY A 120 8.05 21.88 9.20
C GLY A 120 7.67 20.99 8.04
N ARG A 121 6.37 20.72 7.82
CA ARG A 121 5.91 19.90 6.70
C ARG A 121 6.28 20.52 5.35
N ARG A 122 6.04 21.83 5.18
CA ARG A 122 6.41 22.54 3.96
C ARG A 122 7.90 22.48 3.69
N SER A 123 8.72 22.71 4.70
CA SER A 123 10.17 22.61 4.57
C SER A 123 10.64 21.26 4.03
N TYR A 124 10.03 20.15 4.49
CA TYR A 124 10.35 18.82 3.95
C TYR A 124 9.85 18.61 2.52
N VAL A 125 8.65 19.09 2.20
CA VAL A 125 8.13 19.03 0.83
C VAL A 125 9.00 19.83 -0.13
N ASP A 126 9.40 21.02 0.27
CA ASP A 126 10.26 21.92 -0.53
C ASP A 126 11.67 21.34 -0.70
N LEU A 127 12.24 20.74 0.35
CA LEU A 127 13.51 20.01 0.27
C LEU A 127 13.45 18.93 -0.82
N HIS A 128 12.41 18.08 -0.82
CA HIS A 128 12.28 17.01 -1.80
C HIS A 128 11.89 17.52 -3.19
N ARG A 129 11.14 18.63 -3.26
CA ARG A 129 10.70 19.21 -4.53
C ARG A 129 11.81 19.97 -5.24
N TYR A 130 12.54 20.83 -4.55
CA TYR A 130 13.45 21.82 -5.15
C TYR A 130 14.93 21.48 -5.00
N GLU A 131 15.33 20.94 -3.84
CA GLU A 131 16.73 20.64 -3.55
C GLU A 131 17.11 19.22 -3.98
N GLN A 132 16.46 18.20 -3.41
CA GLN A 132 16.73 16.80 -3.73
C GLN A 132 16.10 16.36 -5.05
N ARG A 133 15.01 17.01 -5.47
CA ARG A 133 14.27 16.74 -6.71
C ARG A 133 13.79 15.29 -6.81
N ASP A 134 13.42 14.73 -5.69
CA ASP A 134 12.98 13.34 -5.54
C ASP A 134 11.57 13.23 -4.90
N LEU A 135 10.75 14.27 -4.99
CA LEU A 135 9.42 14.30 -4.38
C LEU A 135 8.56 13.07 -4.73
N PRO A 136 8.47 12.62 -6.00
CA PRO A 136 7.72 11.41 -6.33
C PRO A 136 8.25 10.16 -5.61
N GLN A 137 9.57 9.96 -5.60
CA GLN A 137 10.22 8.83 -4.93
C GLN A 137 10.05 8.90 -3.41
N TRP A 138 10.07 10.10 -2.82
CA TRP A 138 9.80 10.29 -1.41
C TRP A 138 8.35 9.96 -1.05
N MET A 139 7.37 10.36 -1.88
CA MET A 139 5.96 9.99 -1.71
C MET A 139 5.77 8.48 -1.84
N GLU A 140 6.40 7.86 -2.83
CA GLU A 140 6.33 6.41 -3.07
C GLU A 140 6.85 5.61 -1.86
N LYS A 141 7.95 6.03 -1.22
CA LYS A 141 8.46 5.42 0.02
C LYS A 141 7.40 5.36 1.13
N GLN A 142 6.53 6.39 1.23
CA GLN A 142 5.45 6.40 2.23
C GLN A 142 4.37 5.34 1.90
N VAL A 143 4.08 5.14 0.60
CA VAL A 143 3.17 4.07 0.15
C VAL A 143 3.72 2.69 0.52
N TYR A 144 5.05 2.48 0.36
CA TYR A 144 5.69 1.20 0.74
C TYR A 144 5.76 0.98 2.25
N LEU A 145 5.81 2.05 3.08
CA LEU A 145 5.63 1.92 4.54
C LEU A 145 4.24 1.36 4.87
N ALA A 146 3.19 1.89 4.26
CA ALA A 146 1.83 1.40 4.44
C ALA A 146 1.67 -0.05 3.91
N LEU A 147 2.28 -0.36 2.76
CA LEU A 147 2.32 -1.72 2.21
C LEU A 147 2.94 -2.71 3.20
N GLY A 148 4.08 -2.38 3.80
CA GLY A 148 4.74 -3.24 4.78
C GLY A 148 3.84 -3.57 5.97
N GLY A 149 3.15 -2.58 6.51
CA GLY A 149 2.13 -2.74 7.56
C GLY A 149 0.98 -3.65 7.13
N LEU A 150 0.44 -3.43 5.93
CA LEU A 150 -0.65 -4.23 5.37
C LEU A 150 -0.26 -5.71 5.25
N LEU A 151 0.91 -6.01 4.68
CA LEU A 151 1.36 -7.39 4.45
C LEU A 151 1.57 -8.16 5.74
N LEU A 152 2.14 -7.52 6.76
CA LEU A 152 2.33 -8.13 8.07
C LEU A 152 1.00 -8.37 8.78
N SER A 153 0.12 -7.38 8.76
CA SER A 153 -1.20 -7.48 9.40
C SER A 153 -2.08 -8.53 8.72
N ALA A 154 -2.03 -8.65 7.38
CA ALA A 154 -2.71 -9.70 6.66
C ALA A 154 -2.27 -11.09 7.15
N ALA A 155 -0.95 -11.31 7.28
CA ALA A 155 -0.43 -12.57 7.80
C ALA A 155 -0.90 -12.86 9.23
N MET A 156 -0.88 -11.86 10.12
CA MET A 156 -1.35 -12.01 11.51
C MET A 156 -2.84 -12.36 11.59
N LEU A 157 -3.65 -11.92 10.62
CA LEU A 157 -5.08 -12.23 10.50
C LEU A 157 -5.36 -13.55 9.77
N GLY A 158 -4.30 -14.25 9.31
CA GLY A 158 -4.43 -15.48 8.52
C GLY A 158 -4.95 -15.23 7.11
N ILE A 159 -4.65 -14.07 6.55
CA ILE A 159 -4.99 -13.68 5.17
C ILE A 159 -3.73 -13.79 4.32
N ASP A 160 -3.85 -14.50 3.21
CA ASP A 160 -2.78 -14.57 2.22
C ASP A 160 -2.74 -13.31 1.36
N ALA A 161 -1.52 -12.88 0.99
CA ALA A 161 -1.32 -11.64 0.27
C ALA A 161 -0.29 -11.78 -0.85
N THR A 162 -0.52 -11.05 -1.94
CA THR A 162 0.41 -10.94 -3.07
C THR A 162 0.58 -9.49 -3.47
N PRO A 163 1.68 -8.83 -3.07
CA PRO A 163 2.05 -7.54 -3.63
C PRO A 163 2.58 -7.73 -5.05
N MET A 164 2.20 -6.82 -5.95
CA MET A 164 2.53 -6.88 -7.38
C MET A 164 2.93 -5.49 -7.89
N GLU A 165 4.15 -5.38 -8.43
CA GLU A 165 4.62 -4.26 -9.23
C GLU A 165 4.47 -4.56 -10.74
N GLY A 166 4.26 -5.85 -11.09
CA GLY A 166 4.09 -6.32 -12.46
C GLY A 166 2.67 -6.06 -12.98
N PHE A 167 2.37 -4.83 -13.34
CA PHE A 167 1.15 -4.39 -14.03
C PHE A 167 1.45 -3.15 -14.87
N ASP A 168 0.59 -2.86 -15.84
CA ASP A 168 0.65 -1.62 -16.60
C ASP A 168 -0.05 -0.49 -15.83
N ALA A 169 0.74 0.42 -15.26
CA ALA A 169 0.23 1.53 -14.45
C ALA A 169 -0.65 2.49 -15.27
N ARG A 170 -0.40 2.66 -16.56
CA ARG A 170 -1.21 3.54 -17.42
C ARG A 170 -2.60 2.95 -17.63
N GLU A 171 -2.67 1.65 -17.90
CA GLU A 171 -3.93 0.93 -18.06
C GLU A 171 -4.73 0.92 -16.75
N LEU A 172 -4.06 0.72 -15.60
CA LEU A 172 -4.71 0.76 -14.30
C LEU A 172 -5.23 2.16 -13.97
N ASP A 173 -4.40 3.18 -14.15
CA ASP A 173 -4.77 4.57 -13.90
C ASP A 173 -5.97 4.98 -14.76
N LEU A 174 -6.00 4.57 -16.04
CA LEU A 174 -7.13 4.81 -16.95
C LEU A 174 -8.39 4.09 -16.48
N ALA A 175 -8.28 2.78 -16.16
CA ALA A 175 -9.42 1.97 -15.74
C ALA A 175 -10.08 2.49 -14.44
N LEU A 176 -9.31 3.13 -13.55
CA LEU A 176 -9.77 3.66 -12.27
C LEU A 176 -9.97 5.19 -12.26
N GLY A 177 -9.70 5.88 -13.36
CA GLY A 177 -9.80 7.35 -13.46
C GLY A 177 -8.88 8.06 -12.46
N LEU A 178 -7.66 7.57 -12.26
CA LEU A 178 -6.76 8.09 -11.21
C LEU A 178 -6.14 9.42 -11.60
N ARG A 179 -5.73 9.58 -12.85
CA ARG A 179 -5.01 10.79 -13.31
C ARG A 179 -5.86 12.05 -13.18
N GLU A 180 -7.15 11.96 -13.46
CA GLU A 180 -8.11 13.05 -13.29
C GLU A 180 -8.26 13.48 -11.82
N LYS A 181 -7.95 12.58 -10.89
CA LYS A 181 -7.96 12.83 -9.44
C LYS A 181 -6.60 13.25 -8.88
N GLY A 182 -5.59 13.46 -9.74
CA GLY A 182 -4.22 13.76 -9.33
C GLY A 182 -3.55 12.58 -8.61
N LEU A 183 -3.85 11.36 -9.03
CA LEU A 183 -3.32 10.11 -8.45
C LEU A 183 -2.61 9.27 -9.51
N THR A 184 -1.72 8.39 -9.06
CA THR A 184 -1.11 7.33 -9.86
C THR A 184 -0.96 6.06 -9.03
N SER A 185 -1.18 4.91 -9.66
CA SER A 185 -0.98 3.62 -9.03
C SER A 185 0.51 3.32 -8.83
N VAL A 186 0.84 2.71 -7.68
CA VAL A 186 2.22 2.35 -7.30
C VAL A 186 2.35 0.83 -7.21
N VAL A 187 1.48 0.18 -6.46
CA VAL A 187 1.53 -1.27 -6.22
C VAL A 187 0.12 -1.82 -6.05
N LEU A 188 -0.13 -3.01 -6.57
CA LEU A 188 -1.34 -3.78 -6.31
C LEU A 188 -1.09 -4.80 -5.19
N VAL A 189 -2.10 -5.03 -4.36
CA VAL A 189 -2.09 -6.12 -3.38
C VAL A 189 -3.36 -6.94 -3.52
N SER A 190 -3.22 -8.19 -3.91
CA SER A 190 -4.30 -9.17 -3.86
C SER A 190 -4.34 -9.82 -2.48
N LEU A 191 -5.53 -9.93 -1.90
CA LEU A 191 -5.81 -10.51 -0.59
C LEU A 191 -6.84 -11.64 -0.74
N GLY A 192 -6.60 -12.77 -0.09
CA GLY A 192 -7.49 -13.92 -0.21
C GLY A 192 -7.02 -15.09 0.64
N MET A 193 -7.53 -16.26 0.32
CA MET A 193 -7.07 -17.54 0.83
C MET A 193 -6.35 -18.26 -0.31
N ARG A 194 -5.15 -18.80 -0.05
CA ARG A 194 -4.41 -19.56 -1.07
C ARG A 194 -5.16 -20.82 -1.47
N SER A 195 -5.01 -21.18 -2.73
CA SER A 195 -5.47 -22.47 -3.24
C SER A 195 -4.41 -23.56 -3.06
N GLU A 196 -4.81 -24.83 -3.21
CA GLU A 196 -3.88 -25.97 -3.22
C GLU A 196 -2.87 -25.89 -4.40
N GLN A 197 -3.15 -25.07 -5.42
CA GLN A 197 -2.28 -24.84 -6.57
C GLN A 197 -1.18 -23.80 -6.30
N ASP A 198 -1.13 -23.22 -5.09
CA ASP A 198 -0.07 -22.29 -4.72
C ASP A 198 1.27 -23.01 -4.51
N PHE A 199 2.01 -23.16 -5.62
CA PHE A 199 3.31 -23.83 -5.59
C PHE A 199 4.31 -23.17 -4.63
N ASN A 200 4.14 -21.87 -4.34
CA ASN A 200 5.06 -21.13 -3.49
C ASN A 200 4.91 -21.47 -2.00
N ALA A 201 3.77 -22.05 -1.62
CA ALA A 201 3.52 -22.47 -0.24
C ALA A 201 4.46 -23.60 0.22
N ALA A 202 4.91 -24.45 -0.72
CA ALA A 202 5.81 -25.57 -0.44
C ALA A 202 7.30 -25.17 -0.45
N LEU A 203 7.64 -23.97 -0.89
CA LEU A 203 9.02 -23.53 -1.01
C LEU A 203 9.54 -22.89 0.29
N PRO A 204 10.79 -23.17 0.68
CA PRO A 204 11.38 -22.52 1.84
C PRO A 204 11.56 -21.02 1.62
N LYS A 205 11.40 -20.25 2.69
CA LYS A 205 11.72 -18.82 2.66
C LYS A 205 13.23 -18.63 2.51
N SER A 206 13.64 -17.87 1.50
CA SER A 206 15.05 -17.54 1.26
C SER A 206 15.32 -16.07 1.62
N ARG A 207 16.38 -15.83 2.39
CA ARG A 207 16.93 -14.52 2.74
C ARG A 207 18.44 -14.62 2.82
N LEU A 208 19.14 -13.54 2.58
CA LEU A 208 20.57 -13.46 2.83
C LEU A 208 20.88 -13.72 4.31
N PRO A 209 22.08 -14.23 4.64
CA PRO A 209 22.54 -14.39 6.01
C PRO A 209 22.44 -13.08 6.83
N ARG A 210 22.24 -13.22 8.14
CA ARG A 210 22.04 -12.05 9.01
C ARG A 210 23.26 -11.14 9.06
N ASP A 211 24.44 -11.70 9.04
CA ASP A 211 25.72 -10.99 9.07
C ASP A 211 26.01 -10.18 7.79
N GLU A 212 25.36 -10.53 6.68
CA GLU A 212 25.44 -9.73 5.45
C GLU A 212 24.51 -8.50 5.44
N ILE A 213 23.44 -8.50 6.26
CA ILE A 213 22.42 -7.45 6.25
C ILE A 213 22.32 -6.65 7.55
N PHE A 214 23.01 -7.07 8.61
CA PHE A 214 23.07 -6.36 9.88
C PHE A 214 24.50 -6.00 10.25
N THR A 215 24.73 -4.75 10.59
CA THR A 215 25.98 -4.26 11.19
C THR A 215 25.64 -3.70 12.57
N PHE A 216 26.36 -4.16 13.59
CA PHE A 216 26.24 -3.64 14.96
C PHE A 216 27.44 -2.73 15.24
N ILE A 217 27.19 -1.50 15.71
CA ILE A 217 28.19 -0.46 16.00
C ILE A 217 28.17 -0.11 17.50
#